data_8c682da9fb736bd883978fd030c2727e
#
_entry.id   8c682da9fb736bd883978fd030c2727e
#
_cell.length_a   1.000
_cell.length_b   1.000
_cell.length_c   1.000
_cell.angle_alpha   90.00
_cell.angle_beta   90.00
_cell.angle_gamma   90.00
#
_symmetry.space_group_name_H-M   'P 1'
#
loop_
_entity.id
_entity.type
_entity.pdbx_description
1 polymer ?
#
loop_
_entity_poly.entity_id
_entity_poly.type
_entity_poly.pdbx_seq_one_letter_code
_entity_poly.pdbx_strand_id
1 'polypeptide(L)'
;MKIARDSNGKLVYVYKGIELDKSEYYACPTCGEPVQICQKKNGEYFFRHVTQARHDGETEAHQKGKEELQESLVQQGYRSELERYEAMIGQIPDITIEAGEKEWVLEYQCSVIPLKEMMTRTKALESLGRSVSWILGKKFLQKNLCEMSLYCIRYHPQLGNYLCFYTGKQWIIHHHLTLYLHKRKYLFQESRCDLDKLDWKKMFQIFEESENIQISQSVSKEQFWTKEEWQAFVLSPQKENRQFLEALYYHRWTFEQLNVCHSYPKYSWSMKTYNIIWQGYLLMGIDRLKINQIFSIQQCYAYLKNLTIQK
;
A
#
# COMPACT_ATOMS: atom_id res chain seq x y z
N MET A 1 18.86 7.68 8.26
CA MET A 1 18.37 8.98 7.76
C MET A 1 19.51 9.97 7.62
N LYS A 2 19.37 10.94 6.73
CA LYS A 2 20.44 11.94 6.46
C LYS A 2 20.25 13.28 7.19
N ILE A 3 19.23 13.41 8.05
CA ILE A 3 18.90 14.64 8.76
C ILE A 3 18.62 14.40 10.24
N ALA A 4 19.04 15.34 11.09
CA ALA A 4 18.72 15.39 12.52
C ALA A 4 18.58 16.85 12.99
N ARG A 5 18.11 17.08 14.22
CA ARG A 5 18.19 18.35 14.92
C ARG A 5 19.32 18.28 15.94
N ASP A 6 20.14 19.32 15.98
CA ASP A 6 21.15 19.49 17.03
C ASP A 6 20.51 19.95 18.37
N SER A 7 21.34 20.13 19.39
CA SER A 7 20.93 20.61 20.71
C SER A 7 20.26 21.99 20.69
N ASN A 8 20.51 22.81 19.66
CA ASN A 8 19.92 24.13 19.47
C ASN A 8 18.62 24.07 18.63
N GLY A 9 18.17 22.87 18.22
CA GLY A 9 17.01 22.66 17.39
C GLY A 9 17.23 22.92 15.90
N LYS A 10 18.47 23.22 15.48
CA LYS A 10 18.84 23.47 14.08
C LYS A 10 18.90 22.14 13.32
N LEU A 11 18.43 22.14 12.08
CA LEU A 11 18.53 20.98 11.19
C LEU A 11 19.98 20.80 10.69
N VAL A 12 20.49 19.60 10.89
CA VAL A 12 21.82 19.16 10.45
C VAL A 12 21.65 18.05 9.42
N TYR A 13 22.23 18.27 8.24
CA TYR A 13 22.22 17.30 7.14
C TYR A 13 23.59 16.64 7.03
N VAL A 14 23.60 15.31 6.87
CA VAL A 14 24.84 14.57 6.64
C VAL A 14 25.05 14.33 5.14
N TYR A 15 26.26 14.67 4.69
CA TYR A 15 26.74 14.44 3.32
C TYR A 15 28.21 14.03 3.36
N LYS A 16 28.74 13.57 2.24
CA LYS A 16 30.14 13.15 2.15
C LYS A 16 31.07 14.34 2.41
N GLY A 17 31.99 14.20 3.35
CA GLY A 17 32.96 15.22 3.72
C GLY A 17 32.53 16.20 4.81
N ILE A 18 31.31 16.06 5.38
CA ILE A 18 30.93 16.87 6.54
C ILE A 18 31.68 16.41 7.80
N GLU A 19 32.16 17.37 8.57
CA GLU A 19 32.64 17.14 9.93
C GLU A 19 31.45 17.30 10.91
N LEU A 20 31.19 16.26 11.67
CA LEU A 20 30.13 16.22 12.68
C LEU A 20 30.74 16.02 14.06
N ASP A 21 30.28 16.79 15.01
CA ASP A 21 30.64 16.56 16.42
C ASP A 21 29.88 15.35 16.95
N LYS A 22 30.61 14.25 17.19
CA LYS A 22 30.06 13.01 17.72
C LYS A 22 29.68 13.10 19.20
N SER A 23 30.11 14.12 19.90
CA SER A 23 29.77 14.37 21.30
C SER A 23 28.48 15.18 21.47
N GLU A 24 27.99 15.78 20.38
CA GLU A 24 26.77 16.57 20.39
C GLU A 24 25.51 15.70 20.41
N TYR A 25 24.46 16.23 21.05
CA TYR A 25 23.14 15.61 21.08
C TYR A 25 22.41 15.88 19.77
N TYR A 26 21.89 14.80 19.17
CA TYR A 26 21.05 14.87 17.98
C TYR A 26 19.71 14.19 18.21
N ALA A 27 18.65 14.75 17.68
CA ALA A 27 17.29 14.21 17.75
C ALA A 27 16.69 14.06 16.34
N CYS A 28 15.83 13.05 16.18
CA CYS A 28 15.05 12.86 14.96
C CYS A 28 14.07 14.03 14.77
N PRO A 29 14.06 14.72 13.61
CA PRO A 29 13.16 15.84 13.39
C PRO A 29 11.68 15.45 13.32
N THR A 30 11.38 14.16 13.10
CA THR A 30 10.02 13.64 12.96
C THR A 30 9.42 13.20 14.31
N CYS A 31 10.18 12.48 15.15
CA CYS A 31 9.67 11.93 16.41
C CYS A 31 10.28 12.54 17.67
N GLY A 32 11.35 13.33 17.53
CA GLY A 32 12.08 13.93 18.66
C GLY A 32 13.00 12.97 19.41
N GLU A 33 12.99 11.68 19.09
CA GLU A 33 13.81 10.67 19.78
C GLU A 33 15.31 10.87 19.49
N PRO A 34 16.19 10.51 20.45
CA PRO A 34 17.63 10.62 20.28
C PRO A 34 18.15 9.79 19.12
N VAL A 35 19.07 10.36 18.35
CA VAL A 35 19.76 9.68 17.26
C VAL A 35 21.27 9.80 17.44
N GLN A 36 22.00 8.79 16.98
CA GLN A 36 23.47 8.77 16.98
C GLN A 36 24.01 8.83 15.57
N ILE A 37 25.18 9.42 15.42
CA ILE A 37 25.93 9.45 14.16
C ILE A 37 26.54 8.06 13.94
N CYS A 38 26.28 7.47 12.80
CA CYS A 38 26.89 6.23 12.32
C CYS A 38 27.65 6.50 11.03
N GLN A 39 28.62 5.64 10.72
CA GLN A 39 29.40 5.72 9.47
C GLN A 39 29.29 4.42 8.70
N LYS A 40 28.99 4.51 7.41
CA LYS A 40 29.00 3.37 6.49
C LYS A 40 30.45 2.98 6.17
N LYS A 41 30.64 1.75 5.63
CA LYS A 41 31.94 1.27 5.16
C LYS A 41 32.58 2.14 4.07
N ASN A 42 31.77 2.84 3.28
CA ASN A 42 32.21 3.78 2.25
C ASN A 42 32.57 5.17 2.78
N GLY A 43 32.55 5.37 4.11
CA GLY A 43 32.90 6.64 4.76
C GLY A 43 31.75 7.63 4.93
N GLU A 44 30.56 7.35 4.40
CA GLU A 44 29.41 8.23 4.55
C GLU A 44 28.81 8.17 5.96
N TYR A 45 28.40 9.31 6.48
CA TYR A 45 27.68 9.42 7.76
C TYR A 45 26.17 9.32 7.56
N PHE A 46 25.49 8.83 8.60
CA PHE A 46 24.05 8.84 8.71
C PHE A 46 23.62 8.85 10.19
N PHE A 47 22.40 9.30 10.45
CA PHE A 47 21.81 9.25 11.79
C PHE A 47 20.99 7.96 11.96
N ARG A 48 21.10 7.34 13.13
CA ARG A 48 20.32 6.17 13.54
C ARG A 48 19.75 6.39 14.92
N HIS A 49 18.50 6.01 15.17
CA HIS A 49 17.92 6.06 16.50
C HIS A 49 18.74 5.23 17.50
N VAL A 50 18.88 5.76 18.71
CA VAL A 50 19.58 5.07 19.81
C VAL A 50 18.73 3.93 20.34
N THR A 51 17.41 4.13 20.42
CA THR A 51 16.41 3.13 20.79
C THR A 51 15.63 2.69 19.55
N GLN A 52 14.96 1.54 19.63
CA GLN A 52 14.11 1.05 18.54
C GLN A 52 12.89 1.96 18.41
N ALA A 53 12.98 3.00 17.58
CA ALA A 53 11.86 3.90 17.31
C ALA A 53 10.83 3.23 16.40
N ARG A 54 9.58 3.71 16.42
CA ARG A 54 8.47 3.16 15.63
C ARG A 54 8.71 3.17 14.11
N HIS A 55 9.66 3.95 13.63
CA HIS A 55 10.07 4.05 12.21
C HIS A 55 11.52 3.58 11.96
N ASP A 56 12.14 2.89 12.92
CA ASP A 56 13.44 2.24 12.79
C ASP A 56 13.32 0.92 12.02
N GLY A 57 12.93 0.99 10.78
CA GLY A 57 12.79 -0.20 9.93
C GLY A 57 13.50 -0.06 8.59
N GLU A 58 14.32 0.98 8.42
CA GLU A 58 15.04 1.19 7.18
C GLU A 58 16.14 0.16 7.00
N THR A 59 15.92 -0.77 6.07
CA THR A 59 16.92 -1.78 5.70
C THR A 59 17.96 -1.17 4.74
N GLU A 60 19.16 -1.74 4.70
CA GLU A 60 20.20 -1.38 3.72
C GLU A 60 19.66 -1.44 2.28
N ALA A 61 18.80 -2.42 1.98
CA ALA A 61 18.15 -2.55 0.68
C ALA A 61 17.18 -1.39 0.38
N HIS A 62 16.46 -0.88 1.38
CA HIS A 62 15.59 0.28 1.23
C HIS A 62 16.41 1.54 0.92
N GLN A 63 17.42 1.82 1.73
CA GLN A 63 18.28 2.98 1.52
C GLN A 63 18.98 2.95 0.16
N LYS A 64 19.58 1.81 -0.19
CA LYS A 64 20.23 1.64 -1.49
C LYS A 64 19.25 1.83 -2.64
N GLY A 65 18.02 1.30 -2.51
CA GLY A 65 16.99 1.45 -3.54
C GLY A 65 16.57 2.90 -3.76
N LYS A 66 16.45 3.71 -2.70
CA LYS A 66 16.19 5.17 -2.82
C LYS A 66 17.32 5.88 -3.56
N GLU A 67 18.58 5.58 -3.20
CA GLU A 67 19.76 6.16 -3.83
C GLU A 67 19.81 5.83 -5.34
N GLU A 68 19.57 4.56 -5.71
CA GLU A 68 19.55 4.12 -7.11
C GLU A 68 18.41 4.77 -7.92
N LEU A 69 17.22 4.88 -7.34
CA LEU A 69 16.08 5.57 -7.97
C LEU A 69 16.39 7.04 -8.19
N GLN A 70 16.96 7.73 -7.19
CA GLN A 70 17.35 9.14 -7.32
C GLN A 70 18.45 9.32 -8.38
N GLU A 71 19.48 8.49 -8.39
CA GLU A 71 20.55 8.55 -9.39
C GLU A 71 19.98 8.43 -10.81
N SER A 72 19.05 7.50 -11.03
CA SER A 72 18.37 7.32 -12.32
C SER A 72 17.56 8.56 -12.73
N LEU A 73 16.90 9.23 -11.78
CA LEU A 73 16.18 10.50 -12.03
C LEU A 73 17.14 11.61 -12.42
N VAL A 74 18.23 11.78 -11.69
CA VAL A 74 19.25 12.81 -11.95
C VAL A 74 19.92 12.60 -13.30
N GLN A 75 20.22 11.34 -13.68
CA GLN A 75 20.80 11.01 -15.00
C GLN A 75 19.89 11.42 -16.16
N GLN A 76 18.56 11.46 -15.94
CA GLN A 76 17.59 11.93 -16.93
C GLN A 76 17.22 13.41 -16.79
N GLY A 77 17.98 14.16 -15.98
CA GLY A 77 17.87 15.61 -15.86
C GLY A 77 16.82 16.11 -14.86
N TYR A 78 16.24 15.22 -14.04
CA TYR A 78 15.30 15.63 -13.00
C TYR A 78 16.05 16.15 -11.77
N ARG A 79 15.56 17.27 -11.23
CA ARG A 79 16.01 17.77 -9.94
C ARG A 79 15.32 16.94 -8.86
N SER A 80 16.09 16.28 -8.01
CA SER A 80 15.55 15.39 -6.97
C SER A 80 16.38 15.43 -5.70
N GLU A 81 15.72 15.32 -4.56
CA GLU A 81 16.30 15.33 -3.23
C GLU A 81 15.87 14.09 -2.43
N LEU A 82 16.84 13.43 -1.79
CA LEU A 82 16.58 12.33 -0.85
C LEU A 82 16.29 12.91 0.53
N GLU A 83 15.26 12.36 1.18
CA GLU A 83 14.97 12.61 2.59
C GLU A 83 14.88 14.09 2.95
N ARG A 84 14.28 14.92 2.08
CA ARG A 84 14.04 16.33 2.37
C ARG A 84 13.03 16.48 3.51
N TYR A 85 13.42 17.14 4.58
CA TYR A 85 12.52 17.37 5.70
C TYR A 85 11.46 18.43 5.38
N GLU A 86 10.19 18.06 5.48
CA GLU A 86 9.05 18.93 5.26
C GLU A 86 8.55 19.50 6.59
N ALA A 87 9.05 20.66 6.96
CA ALA A 87 8.81 21.26 8.27
C ALA A 87 7.34 21.52 8.58
N MET A 88 6.52 21.85 7.57
CA MET A 88 5.09 22.15 7.74
C MET A 88 4.27 20.93 8.20
N ILE A 89 4.70 19.73 7.83
CA ILE A 89 4.00 18.47 8.14
C ILE A 89 4.84 17.54 9.02
N GLY A 90 6.09 17.91 9.34
CA GLY A 90 6.98 17.12 10.18
C GLY A 90 7.35 15.76 9.58
N GLN A 91 7.45 15.64 8.24
CA GLN A 91 7.74 14.39 7.55
C GLN A 91 9.02 14.46 6.72
N ILE A 92 9.56 13.29 6.44
CA ILE A 92 10.72 13.10 5.57
C ILE A 92 10.31 12.12 4.48
N PRO A 93 9.88 12.60 3.28
CA PRO A 93 9.62 11.73 2.13
C PRO A 93 10.92 11.09 1.61
N ASP A 94 10.81 9.91 1.00
CA ASP A 94 11.98 9.21 0.49
C ASP A 94 12.69 9.97 -0.63
N ILE A 95 11.96 10.38 -1.67
CA ILE A 95 12.52 11.15 -2.80
C ILE A 95 11.51 12.23 -3.20
N THR A 96 11.95 13.49 -3.18
CA THR A 96 11.20 14.62 -3.72
C THR A 96 11.75 14.98 -5.08
N ILE A 97 10.90 15.29 -6.07
CA ILE A 97 11.29 15.47 -7.48
C ILE A 97 10.54 16.67 -8.06
N GLU A 98 11.25 17.54 -8.74
CA GLU A 98 10.69 18.60 -9.57
C GLU A 98 10.50 18.06 -11.00
N ALA A 99 9.27 17.90 -11.46
CA ALA A 99 8.94 17.45 -12.81
C ALA A 99 7.96 18.43 -13.47
N GLY A 100 8.48 19.34 -14.26
CA GLY A 100 7.72 20.46 -14.84
C GLY A 100 7.28 21.45 -13.75
N GLU A 101 5.99 21.79 -13.74
CA GLU A 101 5.40 22.69 -12.74
C GLU A 101 4.94 21.95 -11.47
N LYS A 102 5.08 20.62 -11.44
CA LYS A 102 4.62 19.78 -10.33
C LYS A 102 5.78 19.26 -9.51
N GLU A 103 5.55 19.18 -8.21
CA GLU A 103 6.43 18.50 -7.28
C GLU A 103 5.88 17.10 -6.97
N TRP A 104 6.71 16.08 -7.22
CA TRP A 104 6.39 14.69 -6.99
C TRP A 104 7.12 14.16 -5.77
N VAL A 105 6.50 13.20 -5.13
CA VAL A 105 7.12 12.38 -4.09
C VAL A 105 7.03 10.92 -4.50
N LEU A 106 8.17 10.25 -4.56
CA LEU A 106 8.23 8.79 -4.64
C LEU A 106 8.54 8.24 -3.25
N GLU A 107 7.63 7.43 -2.72
CA GLU A 107 7.79 6.66 -1.51
C GLU A 107 8.15 5.22 -1.88
N TYR A 108 9.34 4.76 -1.49
CA TYR A 108 9.83 3.41 -1.79
C TYR A 108 9.65 2.53 -0.57
N GLN A 109 8.73 1.57 -0.62
CA GLN A 109 8.33 0.79 0.54
C GLN A 109 8.81 -0.66 0.46
N CYS A 110 9.73 -1.06 1.34
CA CYS A 110 10.31 -2.41 1.41
C CYS A 110 9.72 -3.29 2.51
N SER A 111 8.99 -2.72 3.47
CA SER A 111 8.37 -3.44 4.61
C SER A 111 6.89 -3.11 4.72
N VAL A 112 6.14 -3.99 5.39
CA VAL A 112 4.71 -3.72 5.65
C VAL A 112 4.60 -2.68 6.76
N ILE A 113 3.86 -1.60 6.48
CA ILE A 113 3.46 -0.58 7.45
C ILE A 113 1.93 -0.59 7.62
N PRO A 114 1.40 -0.07 8.73
CA PRO A 114 -0.05 0.06 8.92
C PRO A 114 -0.67 0.95 7.82
N LEU A 115 -1.79 0.51 7.24
CA LEU A 115 -2.48 1.29 6.20
C LEU A 115 -2.81 2.72 6.66
N LYS A 116 -3.21 2.88 7.93
CA LYS A 116 -3.50 4.21 8.51
C LYS A 116 -2.29 5.14 8.45
N GLU A 117 -1.10 4.64 8.73
CA GLU A 117 0.15 5.39 8.67
C GLU A 117 0.43 5.84 7.24
N MET A 118 0.34 4.92 6.28
CA MET A 118 0.53 5.19 4.86
C MET A 118 -0.45 6.27 4.35
N MET A 119 -1.73 6.15 4.70
CA MET A 119 -2.76 7.14 4.36
C MET A 119 -2.47 8.51 4.97
N THR A 120 -2.00 8.55 6.22
CA THR A 120 -1.66 9.79 6.91
C THR A 120 -0.47 10.48 6.25
N ARG A 121 0.58 9.73 5.91
CA ARG A 121 1.75 10.25 5.18
C ARG A 121 1.35 10.82 3.81
N THR A 122 0.60 10.06 3.03
CA THR A 122 0.13 10.49 1.70
C THR A 122 -0.68 11.79 1.80
N LYS A 123 -1.71 11.85 2.66
CA LYS A 123 -2.56 13.04 2.81
C LYS A 123 -1.79 14.28 3.25
N ALA A 124 -0.81 14.12 4.13
CA ALA A 124 0.01 15.23 4.58
C ALA A 124 0.88 15.78 3.44
N LEU A 125 1.48 14.94 2.61
CA LEU A 125 2.24 15.36 1.43
C LEU A 125 1.33 16.01 0.36
N GLU A 126 0.15 15.43 0.11
CA GLU A 126 -0.86 15.99 -0.80
C GLU A 126 -1.36 17.35 -0.34
N SER A 127 -1.45 17.61 0.98
CA SER A 127 -1.83 18.92 1.52
C SER A 127 -0.83 20.03 1.21
N LEU A 128 0.40 19.69 0.84
CA LEU A 128 1.42 20.61 0.32
C LEU A 128 1.37 20.78 -1.21
N GLY A 129 0.34 20.23 -1.86
CA GLY A 129 0.18 20.28 -3.33
C GLY A 129 1.05 19.28 -4.09
N ARG A 130 1.60 18.27 -3.42
CA ARG A 130 2.47 17.27 -4.05
C ARG A 130 1.71 16.07 -4.55
N SER A 131 2.18 15.51 -5.65
CA SER A 131 1.71 14.23 -6.16
C SER A 131 2.53 13.08 -5.57
N VAL A 132 1.88 12.08 -4.96
CA VAL A 132 2.56 10.98 -4.26
C VAL A 132 2.39 9.68 -5.01
N SER A 133 3.50 8.98 -5.28
CA SER A 133 3.49 7.64 -5.86
C SER A 133 4.26 6.65 -4.98
N TRP A 134 3.64 5.53 -4.67
CA TRP A 134 4.23 4.46 -3.87
C TRP A 134 4.84 3.39 -4.78
N ILE A 135 6.12 3.11 -4.55
CA ILE A 135 6.87 2.07 -5.25
C ILE A 135 7.14 0.95 -4.25
N LEU A 136 6.73 -0.25 -4.59
CA LEU A 136 6.88 -1.41 -3.70
C LEU A 136 8.22 -2.11 -3.92
N GLY A 137 8.85 -2.56 -2.84
CA GLY A 137 10.09 -3.33 -2.90
C GLY A 137 9.85 -4.80 -3.28
N LYS A 138 10.94 -5.51 -3.58
CA LYS A 138 10.96 -6.93 -4.01
C LYS A 138 10.10 -7.87 -3.17
N LYS A 139 9.99 -7.63 -1.86
CA LYS A 139 9.19 -8.44 -0.94
C LYS A 139 7.70 -8.50 -1.33
N PHE A 140 7.20 -7.47 -1.99
CA PHE A 140 5.79 -7.36 -2.39
C PHE A 140 5.48 -7.97 -3.75
N LEU A 141 6.47 -8.46 -4.49
CA LEU A 141 6.25 -9.21 -5.74
C LEU A 141 5.52 -10.55 -5.51
N GLN A 142 5.35 -10.96 -4.27
CA GLN A 142 4.56 -12.14 -3.93
C GLN A 142 3.10 -11.91 -4.29
N LYS A 143 2.44 -12.98 -4.78
CA LYS A 143 1.07 -12.93 -5.30
C LYS A 143 -0.04 -12.61 -4.27
N ASN A 144 0.31 -12.46 -2.99
CA ASN A 144 -0.65 -12.15 -1.93
C ASN A 144 -0.67 -10.65 -1.66
N LEU A 145 -1.81 -10.02 -1.90
CA LEU A 145 -2.03 -8.63 -1.59
C LEU A 145 -2.30 -8.44 -0.09
N CYS A 146 -1.55 -7.53 0.53
CA CYS A 146 -1.89 -6.98 1.83
C CYS A 146 -2.68 -5.66 1.65
N GLU A 147 -3.28 -5.14 2.71
CA GLU A 147 -4.05 -3.88 2.67
C GLU A 147 -3.23 -2.72 2.10
N MET A 148 -1.94 -2.66 2.46
CA MET A 148 -1.01 -1.66 1.96
C MET A 148 -0.81 -1.79 0.44
N SER A 149 -0.59 -3.00 -0.08
CA SER A 149 -0.45 -3.22 -1.53
C SER A 149 -1.72 -2.83 -2.29
N LEU A 150 -2.90 -3.11 -1.72
CA LEU A 150 -4.17 -2.69 -2.30
C LEU A 150 -4.29 -1.16 -2.39
N TYR A 151 -3.80 -0.43 -1.39
CA TYR A 151 -3.78 1.04 -1.39
C TYR A 151 -2.87 1.61 -2.48
N CYS A 152 -1.79 0.91 -2.85
CA CYS A 152 -0.86 1.33 -3.90
C CYS A 152 -1.39 1.10 -5.31
N ILE A 153 -2.49 0.34 -5.49
CA ILE A 153 -3.04 0.10 -6.84
C ILE A 153 -3.59 1.40 -7.40
N ARG A 154 -3.19 1.72 -8.64
CA ARG A 154 -3.71 2.83 -9.43
C ARG A 154 -4.34 2.29 -10.71
N TYR A 155 -5.16 3.08 -11.34
CA TYR A 155 -5.75 2.80 -12.64
C TYR A 155 -5.24 3.77 -13.69
N HIS A 156 -4.84 3.24 -14.84
CA HIS A 156 -4.47 4.03 -16.01
C HIS A 156 -5.19 3.44 -17.25
N PRO A 157 -5.72 4.26 -18.19
CA PRO A 157 -6.52 3.75 -19.31
C PRO A 157 -5.84 2.65 -20.14
N GLN A 158 -4.52 2.73 -20.35
CA GLN A 158 -3.76 1.75 -21.13
C GLN A 158 -3.25 0.56 -20.29
N LEU A 159 -3.01 0.75 -19.00
CA LEU A 159 -2.45 -0.29 -18.12
C LEU A 159 -3.53 -1.02 -17.30
N GLY A 160 -4.77 -0.53 -17.33
CA GLY A 160 -5.78 -0.99 -16.38
C GLY A 160 -5.34 -0.68 -14.93
N ASN A 161 -5.78 -1.49 -13.98
CA ASN A 161 -5.24 -1.43 -12.63
C ASN A 161 -3.78 -1.90 -12.63
N TYR A 162 -2.90 -1.19 -11.96
CA TYR A 162 -1.47 -1.51 -11.94
C TYR A 162 -0.80 -1.25 -10.60
N LEU A 163 0.38 -1.87 -10.42
CA LEU A 163 1.31 -1.68 -9.30
C LEU A 163 2.73 -1.53 -9.84
N CYS A 164 3.51 -0.64 -9.23
CA CYS A 164 4.92 -0.46 -9.53
C CYS A 164 5.80 -1.08 -8.45
N PHE A 165 6.88 -1.73 -8.89
CA PHE A 165 7.87 -2.34 -8.01
C PHE A 165 9.28 -1.97 -8.45
N TYR A 166 10.17 -1.86 -7.46
CA TYR A 166 11.60 -1.78 -7.68
C TYR A 166 12.34 -2.84 -6.88
N THR A 167 13.26 -3.57 -7.50
CA THR A 167 13.90 -4.75 -6.89
C THR A 167 15.37 -4.56 -6.54
N GLY A 168 15.89 -3.33 -6.68
CA GLY A 168 17.32 -3.02 -6.57
C GLY A 168 18.09 -3.24 -7.89
N LYS A 169 17.41 -3.59 -8.98
CA LYS A 169 17.95 -3.69 -10.34
C LYS A 169 16.91 -3.39 -11.40
N GLN A 170 15.72 -3.92 -11.24
CA GLN A 170 14.66 -3.86 -12.24
C GLN A 170 13.47 -3.07 -11.72
N TRP A 171 12.97 -2.22 -12.59
CA TRP A 171 11.64 -1.64 -12.49
C TRP A 171 10.63 -2.62 -13.08
N ILE A 172 9.58 -2.90 -12.33
CA ILE A 172 8.56 -3.88 -12.72
C ILE A 172 7.19 -3.23 -12.56
N ILE A 173 6.34 -3.41 -13.55
CA ILE A 173 4.94 -3.00 -13.50
C ILE A 173 4.09 -4.27 -13.65
N HIS A 174 3.31 -4.58 -12.63
CA HIS A 174 2.19 -5.50 -12.78
C HIS A 174 1.00 -4.67 -13.25
N HIS A 175 0.42 -4.99 -14.40
CA HIS A 175 -0.66 -4.23 -15.00
C HIS A 175 -1.80 -5.14 -15.47
N HIS A 176 -2.96 -4.55 -15.85
CA HIS A 176 -4.20 -5.28 -16.12
C HIS A 176 -4.55 -6.20 -14.95
N LEU A 177 -4.42 -5.67 -13.72
CA LEU A 177 -4.68 -6.45 -12.52
C LEU A 177 -6.15 -6.88 -12.46
N THR A 178 -6.37 -8.19 -12.37
CA THR A 178 -7.68 -8.77 -12.04
C THR A 178 -7.63 -9.27 -10.61
N LEU A 179 -8.40 -8.66 -9.73
CA LEU A 179 -8.37 -8.94 -8.29
C LEU A 179 -9.30 -10.11 -7.95
N TYR A 180 -8.73 -11.20 -7.43
CA TYR A 180 -9.47 -12.33 -6.84
C TYR A 180 -9.50 -12.15 -5.33
N LEU A 181 -10.46 -11.37 -4.84
CA LEU A 181 -10.48 -10.97 -3.44
C LEU A 181 -10.71 -12.15 -2.48
N HIS A 182 -11.44 -13.16 -2.91
CA HIS A 182 -11.65 -14.37 -2.10
C HIS A 182 -10.38 -15.19 -1.85
N LYS A 183 -9.38 -15.06 -2.74
CA LYS A 183 -8.07 -15.75 -2.61
C LYS A 183 -6.95 -14.81 -2.18
N ARG A 184 -7.22 -13.52 -2.01
CA ARG A 184 -6.20 -12.46 -1.85
C ARG A 184 -5.09 -12.55 -2.90
N LYS A 185 -5.43 -13.05 -4.08
CA LYS A 185 -4.54 -13.18 -5.23
C LYS A 185 -4.99 -12.24 -6.33
N TYR A 186 -4.10 -11.98 -7.25
CA TYR A 186 -4.41 -11.24 -8.46
C TYR A 186 -3.75 -11.89 -9.67
N LEU A 187 -4.40 -11.79 -10.82
CA LEU A 187 -3.77 -12.04 -12.10
C LEU A 187 -3.25 -10.72 -12.65
N PHE A 188 -2.19 -10.78 -13.41
CA PHE A 188 -1.55 -9.60 -13.97
C PHE A 188 -0.77 -9.95 -15.23
N GLN A 189 -0.57 -8.96 -16.06
CA GLN A 189 0.50 -8.94 -17.03
C GLN A 189 1.68 -8.22 -16.40
N GLU A 190 2.88 -8.54 -16.83
CA GLU A 190 4.09 -7.98 -16.25
C GLU A 190 4.96 -7.34 -17.33
N SER A 191 5.38 -6.11 -17.08
CA SER A 191 6.42 -5.42 -17.84
C SER A 191 7.63 -5.19 -16.95
N ARG A 192 8.83 -5.45 -17.49
CA ARG A 192 10.10 -5.25 -16.76
C ARG A 192 11.09 -4.49 -17.62
N CYS A 193 11.87 -3.64 -16.99
CA CYS A 193 13.08 -3.06 -17.58
C CYS A 193 14.14 -2.89 -16.50
N ASP A 194 15.40 -2.83 -16.92
CA ASP A 194 16.49 -2.40 -16.04
C ASP A 194 16.30 -0.90 -15.74
N LEU A 195 16.74 -0.44 -14.58
CA LEU A 195 16.49 0.93 -14.13
C LEU A 195 17.11 1.99 -15.06
N ASP A 196 18.25 1.68 -15.66
CA ASP A 196 18.94 2.54 -16.65
C ASP A 196 18.17 2.73 -17.95
N LYS A 197 17.22 1.82 -18.25
CA LYS A 197 16.34 1.87 -19.44
C LYS A 197 14.95 2.42 -19.14
N LEU A 198 14.67 2.74 -17.86
CA LEU A 198 13.40 3.31 -17.47
C LEU A 198 13.28 4.74 -17.99
N ASP A 199 12.19 5.02 -18.67
CA ASP A 199 11.83 6.38 -19.11
C ASP A 199 10.97 7.07 -18.04
N TRP A 200 11.61 7.94 -17.23
CA TRP A 200 10.92 8.67 -16.17
C TRP A 200 9.89 9.66 -16.69
N LYS A 201 10.11 10.26 -17.86
CA LYS A 201 9.10 11.13 -18.49
C LYS A 201 7.80 10.38 -18.74
N LYS A 202 7.90 9.19 -19.31
CA LYS A 202 6.75 8.31 -19.54
C LYS A 202 6.12 7.86 -18.21
N MET A 203 6.92 7.57 -17.20
CA MET A 203 6.39 7.18 -15.89
C MET A 203 5.61 8.31 -15.22
N PHE A 204 6.10 9.55 -15.25
CA PHE A 204 5.35 10.68 -14.70
C PHE A 204 4.06 10.97 -15.47
N GLN A 205 4.03 10.78 -16.79
CA GLN A 205 2.79 10.84 -17.56
C GLN A 205 1.78 9.78 -17.10
N ILE A 206 2.24 8.53 -16.94
CA ILE A 206 1.40 7.46 -16.41
C ILE A 206 0.86 7.81 -15.01
N PHE A 207 1.71 8.31 -14.11
CA PHE A 207 1.28 8.69 -12.77
C PHE A 207 0.29 9.85 -12.78
N GLU A 208 0.47 10.84 -13.66
CA GLU A 208 -0.39 11.99 -13.80
C GLU A 208 -1.77 11.63 -14.36
N GLU A 209 -1.82 10.75 -15.35
CA GLU A 209 -3.06 10.27 -15.97
C GLU A 209 -3.77 9.20 -15.12
N SER A 210 -3.14 8.78 -14.01
CA SER A 210 -3.66 7.70 -13.20
C SER A 210 -4.68 8.18 -12.17
N GLU A 211 -5.73 7.40 -12.06
CA GLU A 211 -6.81 7.56 -11.09
C GLU A 211 -6.73 6.52 -9.97
N ASN A 212 -7.65 6.63 -9.02
CA ASN A 212 -7.85 5.59 -8.03
C ASN A 212 -8.33 4.29 -8.71
N ILE A 213 -8.04 3.16 -8.07
CA ILE A 213 -8.40 1.83 -8.55
C ILE A 213 -9.81 1.79 -9.15
N GLN A 214 -9.91 1.31 -10.39
CA GLN A 214 -11.19 1.00 -11.02
C GLN A 214 -11.38 -0.52 -11.03
N ILE A 215 -12.49 -0.96 -10.46
CA ILE A 215 -12.87 -2.36 -10.51
C ILE A 215 -13.75 -2.53 -11.73
N SER A 216 -13.19 -3.11 -12.80
CA SER A 216 -13.96 -3.50 -13.96
C SER A 216 -14.95 -4.58 -13.56
N GLN A 217 -16.21 -4.42 -13.98
CA GLN A 217 -17.29 -5.37 -13.70
C GLN A 217 -17.22 -6.66 -14.54
N SER A 218 -16.17 -6.88 -15.32
CA SER A 218 -16.01 -8.10 -16.11
C SER A 218 -15.58 -9.26 -15.20
N VAL A 219 -16.52 -9.71 -14.38
CA VAL A 219 -16.42 -10.99 -13.68
C VAL A 219 -16.56 -12.08 -14.73
N SER A 220 -15.46 -12.72 -15.11
CA SER A 220 -15.55 -13.90 -16.00
C SER A 220 -16.33 -15.01 -15.28
N LYS A 221 -17.08 -15.84 -16.02
CA LYS A 221 -17.80 -16.99 -15.46
C LYS A 221 -16.90 -17.98 -14.69
N GLU A 222 -15.59 -17.90 -14.85
CA GLU A 222 -14.56 -18.69 -14.18
C GLU A 222 -14.31 -18.31 -12.70
N GLN A 223 -15.05 -17.35 -12.17
CA GLN A 223 -14.86 -16.86 -10.81
C GLN A 223 -15.77 -17.50 -9.76
N PHE A 224 -16.56 -18.48 -10.14
CA PHE A 224 -17.33 -19.28 -9.20
C PHE A 224 -16.39 -20.17 -8.36
N TRP A 225 -16.73 -20.33 -7.10
CA TRP A 225 -16.02 -21.27 -6.24
C TRP A 225 -16.14 -22.67 -6.84
N THR A 226 -15.02 -23.34 -7.05
CA THR A 226 -15.02 -24.74 -7.42
C THR A 226 -15.44 -25.59 -6.21
N LYS A 227 -15.82 -26.82 -6.45
CA LYS A 227 -16.15 -27.77 -5.38
C LYS A 227 -14.98 -27.93 -4.40
N GLU A 228 -13.77 -28.00 -4.91
CA GLU A 228 -12.54 -28.14 -4.13
C GLU A 228 -12.27 -26.89 -3.28
N GLU A 229 -12.51 -25.70 -3.82
CA GLU A 229 -12.36 -24.44 -3.09
C GLU A 229 -13.38 -24.32 -1.96
N TRP A 230 -14.61 -24.72 -2.22
CA TRP A 230 -15.64 -24.79 -1.17
C TRP A 230 -15.26 -25.80 -0.09
N GLN A 231 -14.80 -27.00 -0.45
CA GLN A 231 -14.32 -27.97 0.52
C GLN A 231 -13.17 -27.42 1.38
N ALA A 232 -12.20 -26.76 0.75
CA ALA A 232 -11.09 -26.11 1.46
C ALA A 232 -11.58 -25.01 2.42
N PHE A 233 -12.61 -24.25 2.04
CA PHE A 233 -13.23 -23.25 2.90
C PHE A 233 -13.93 -23.89 4.11
N VAL A 234 -14.71 -24.93 3.88
CA VAL A 234 -15.43 -25.68 4.94
C VAL A 234 -14.46 -26.30 5.94
N LEU A 235 -13.33 -26.84 5.46
CA LEU A 235 -12.30 -27.47 6.30
C LEU A 235 -11.35 -26.44 6.95
N SER A 236 -11.46 -25.18 6.60
CA SER A 236 -10.58 -24.12 7.13
C SER A 236 -10.78 -23.93 8.64
N PRO A 237 -9.69 -23.87 9.44
CA PRO A 237 -9.79 -23.63 10.88
C PRO A 237 -10.14 -22.18 11.24
N GLN A 238 -10.28 -21.28 10.27
CA GLN A 238 -10.56 -19.87 10.51
C GLN A 238 -11.91 -19.66 11.20
N LYS A 239 -11.92 -18.88 12.29
CA LYS A 239 -13.11 -18.62 13.10
C LYS A 239 -14.25 -18.01 12.28
N GLU A 240 -13.93 -17.07 11.38
CA GLU A 240 -14.92 -16.40 10.51
C GLU A 240 -15.65 -17.41 9.61
N ASN A 241 -14.92 -18.37 9.02
CA ASN A 241 -15.49 -19.41 8.17
C ASN A 241 -16.46 -20.30 8.97
N ARG A 242 -16.07 -20.72 10.18
CA ARG A 242 -16.92 -21.53 11.05
C ARG A 242 -18.21 -20.81 11.42
N GLN A 243 -18.10 -19.57 11.85
CA GLN A 243 -19.26 -18.74 12.19
C GLN A 243 -20.22 -18.56 11.01
N PHE A 244 -19.67 -18.40 9.81
CA PHE A 244 -20.49 -18.31 8.61
C PHE A 244 -21.20 -19.63 8.28
N LEU A 245 -20.49 -20.77 8.38
CA LEU A 245 -21.08 -22.09 8.19
C LEU A 245 -22.18 -22.42 9.20
N GLU A 246 -21.98 -22.02 10.47
CA GLU A 246 -23.01 -22.12 11.51
C GLU A 246 -24.24 -21.27 11.15
N ALA A 247 -24.04 -20.04 10.67
CA ALA A 247 -25.14 -19.19 10.24
C ALA A 247 -25.91 -19.80 9.06
N LEU A 248 -25.22 -20.32 8.05
CA LEU A 248 -25.86 -21.04 6.94
C LEU A 248 -26.74 -22.21 7.45
N TYR A 249 -26.21 -22.98 8.37
CA TYR A 249 -26.95 -24.10 8.98
C TYR A 249 -28.22 -23.63 9.69
N TYR A 250 -28.12 -22.61 10.55
CA TYR A 250 -29.26 -22.05 11.27
C TYR A 250 -30.34 -21.46 10.34
N HIS A 251 -29.90 -20.84 9.22
CA HIS A 251 -30.80 -20.29 8.22
C HIS A 251 -31.31 -21.30 7.21
N ARG A 252 -30.86 -22.57 7.29
CA ARG A 252 -31.13 -23.61 6.32
C ARG A 252 -30.74 -23.25 4.88
N TRP A 253 -29.66 -22.49 4.75
CA TRP A 253 -29.11 -22.12 3.48
C TRP A 253 -28.05 -23.12 3.01
N THR A 254 -28.08 -23.42 1.70
CA THR A 254 -27.10 -24.28 1.04
C THR A 254 -26.08 -23.46 0.24
N PHE A 255 -25.04 -24.12 -0.20
CA PHE A 255 -24.03 -23.49 -1.05
C PHE A 255 -24.61 -22.98 -2.38
N GLU A 256 -25.57 -23.71 -2.97
CA GLU A 256 -26.24 -23.35 -4.23
C GLU A 256 -26.95 -21.99 -4.12
N GLN A 257 -27.55 -21.69 -2.98
CA GLN A 257 -28.22 -20.41 -2.73
C GLN A 257 -27.25 -19.23 -2.65
N LEU A 258 -25.97 -19.51 -2.38
CA LEU A 258 -24.91 -18.52 -2.37
C LEU A 258 -24.36 -18.20 -3.77
N ASN A 259 -24.85 -18.83 -4.84
CA ASN A 259 -24.38 -18.57 -6.21
C ASN A 259 -24.53 -17.10 -6.62
N VAL A 260 -25.45 -16.36 -6.03
CA VAL A 260 -25.61 -14.91 -6.25
C VAL A 260 -24.54 -14.08 -5.52
N CYS A 261 -23.81 -14.66 -4.58
CA CYS A 261 -22.73 -13.99 -3.82
C CYS A 261 -21.40 -13.90 -4.57
N HIS A 262 -21.40 -14.16 -5.86
CA HIS A 262 -20.19 -14.09 -6.71
C HIS A 262 -19.98 -12.73 -7.36
N SER A 263 -20.87 -11.76 -7.09
CA SER A 263 -20.67 -10.40 -7.57
C SER A 263 -19.54 -9.69 -6.80
N TYR A 264 -18.73 -8.91 -7.51
CA TYR A 264 -17.69 -8.08 -6.92
C TYR A 264 -18.09 -6.60 -7.07
N PRO A 265 -18.84 -6.04 -6.11
CA PRO A 265 -19.20 -4.62 -6.15
C PRO A 265 -17.97 -3.73 -6.18
N LYS A 266 -18.10 -2.55 -6.78
CA LYS A 266 -17.02 -1.55 -7.00
C LYS A 266 -16.27 -1.24 -5.71
N TYR A 267 -16.36 -1.59 -4.62
CA TYR A 267 -15.55 -1.35 -3.41
C TYR A 267 -15.43 -2.60 -2.53
N SER A 268 -15.72 -3.78 -3.06
CA SER A 268 -15.61 -5.03 -2.30
C SER A 268 -14.19 -5.32 -1.80
N TRP A 269 -13.18 -4.73 -2.44
CA TRP A 269 -11.78 -4.78 -2.01
C TRP A 269 -11.52 -4.13 -0.64
N SER A 270 -12.40 -3.22 -0.19
CA SER A 270 -12.31 -2.61 1.15
C SER A 270 -12.77 -3.55 2.27
N MET A 271 -13.40 -4.67 1.93
CA MET A 271 -13.89 -5.65 2.91
C MET A 271 -12.77 -6.63 3.27
N LYS A 272 -12.47 -6.78 4.55
CA LYS A 272 -11.47 -7.74 5.06
C LYS A 272 -11.90 -9.19 4.92
N THR A 273 -13.20 -9.41 4.90
CA THR A 273 -13.84 -10.72 4.88
C THR A 273 -14.07 -11.18 3.43
N TYR A 274 -14.02 -12.49 3.19
CA TYR A 274 -14.36 -13.06 1.88
C TYR A 274 -15.74 -12.58 1.39
N ASN A 275 -15.84 -12.28 0.09
CA ASN A 275 -17.10 -11.78 -0.48
C ASN A 275 -18.29 -12.70 -0.21
N ILE A 276 -18.10 -13.99 -0.31
CA ILE A 276 -19.17 -14.98 -0.03
C ILE A 276 -19.69 -14.88 1.41
N ILE A 277 -18.84 -14.54 2.37
CA ILE A 277 -19.24 -14.41 3.78
C ILE A 277 -20.13 -13.19 3.98
N TRP A 278 -19.66 -11.99 3.63
CA TRP A 278 -20.44 -10.79 3.90
C TRP A 278 -21.69 -10.68 3.03
N GLN A 279 -21.62 -11.13 1.77
CA GLN A 279 -22.79 -11.17 0.89
C GLN A 279 -23.79 -12.23 1.36
N GLY A 280 -23.33 -13.40 1.78
CA GLY A 280 -24.17 -14.42 2.35
C GLY A 280 -24.91 -13.95 3.61
N TYR A 281 -24.22 -13.29 4.52
CA TYR A 281 -24.87 -12.65 5.68
C TYR A 281 -25.90 -11.62 5.29
N LEU A 282 -25.59 -10.77 4.31
CA LEU A 282 -26.53 -9.75 3.81
C LEU A 282 -27.79 -10.42 3.24
N LEU A 283 -27.64 -11.47 2.44
CA LEU A 283 -28.76 -12.20 1.87
C LEU A 283 -29.60 -12.90 2.93
N MET A 284 -28.99 -13.55 3.90
CA MET A 284 -29.70 -14.14 5.05
C MET A 284 -30.46 -13.10 5.86
N GLY A 285 -29.94 -11.87 5.94
CA GLY A 285 -30.63 -10.74 6.56
C GLY A 285 -31.82 -10.25 5.74
N ILE A 286 -31.66 -10.17 4.42
CA ILE A 286 -32.73 -9.76 3.48
C ILE A 286 -33.85 -10.79 3.45
N ASP A 287 -33.54 -12.08 3.49
CA ASP A 287 -34.51 -13.17 3.48
C ASP A 287 -35.52 -13.12 4.66
N ARG A 288 -35.14 -12.43 5.73
CA ARG A 288 -36.01 -12.20 6.90
C ARG A 288 -36.94 -10.99 6.76
N LEU A 289 -36.78 -10.18 5.74
CA LEU A 289 -37.60 -8.98 5.53
C LEU A 289 -38.95 -9.38 4.96
N LYS A 290 -39.99 -8.66 5.35
CA LYS A 290 -41.30 -8.81 4.73
C LYS A 290 -41.29 -8.22 3.32
N ILE A 291 -42.07 -8.79 2.42
CA ILE A 291 -42.28 -8.24 1.08
C ILE A 291 -42.66 -6.76 1.20
N ASN A 292 -42.04 -5.89 0.41
CA ASN A 292 -42.17 -4.45 0.40
C ASN A 292 -41.63 -3.70 1.66
N GLN A 293 -40.87 -4.34 2.52
CA GLN A 293 -40.16 -3.68 3.60
C GLN A 293 -38.99 -2.87 3.05
N ILE A 294 -38.94 -1.57 3.36
CA ILE A 294 -37.81 -0.69 3.00
C ILE A 294 -36.67 -0.96 3.96
N PHE A 295 -35.49 -1.20 3.41
CA PHE A 295 -34.26 -1.47 4.15
C PHE A 295 -33.18 -0.47 3.69
N SER A 296 -32.75 0.40 4.60
CA SER A 296 -31.77 1.43 4.27
C SER A 296 -30.34 0.87 4.19
N ILE A 297 -29.46 1.54 3.43
CA ILE A 297 -28.03 1.21 3.38
C ILE A 297 -27.40 1.26 4.78
N GLN A 298 -27.85 2.19 5.63
CA GLN A 298 -27.35 2.30 7.01
C GLN A 298 -27.74 1.08 7.86
N GLN A 299 -28.95 0.55 7.67
CA GLN A 299 -29.38 -0.70 8.32
C GLN A 299 -28.59 -1.91 7.82
N CYS A 300 -28.31 -2.00 6.50
CA CYS A 300 -27.41 -2.99 5.94
C CYS A 300 -26.03 -2.93 6.60
N TYR A 301 -25.46 -1.73 6.69
CA TYR A 301 -24.16 -1.52 7.29
C TYR A 301 -24.13 -1.89 8.77
N ALA A 302 -25.12 -1.47 9.54
CA ALA A 302 -25.25 -1.80 10.96
C ALA A 302 -25.39 -3.32 11.17
N TYR A 303 -26.18 -3.98 10.32
CA TYR A 303 -26.35 -5.44 10.36
C TYR A 303 -25.03 -6.17 10.10
N LEU A 304 -24.32 -5.82 9.02
CA LEU A 304 -23.02 -6.39 8.69
C LEU A 304 -21.97 -6.10 9.76
N LYS A 305 -21.96 -4.87 10.31
CA LYS A 305 -21.04 -4.48 11.37
C LYS A 305 -21.21 -5.33 12.63
N ASN A 306 -22.43 -5.62 13.02
CA ASN A 306 -22.72 -6.44 14.19
C ASN A 306 -22.31 -7.91 13.98
N LEU A 307 -22.31 -8.42 12.75
CA LEU A 307 -21.88 -9.78 12.41
C LEU A 307 -20.36 -9.91 12.27
N THR A 308 -19.67 -8.84 11.85
CA THR A 308 -18.23 -8.84 11.61
C THR A 308 -17.40 -8.33 12.80
N ILE A 309 -18.02 -7.71 13.80
CA ILE A 309 -17.36 -7.07 14.96
C ILE A 309 -17.61 -7.84 16.28
N GLN A 310 -18.21 -9.01 16.27
CA GLN A 310 -18.08 -9.86 17.45
C GLN A 310 -16.64 -10.41 17.54
N LYS A 311 -15.76 -9.52 17.99
CA LYS A 311 -14.44 -9.83 18.52
C LYS A 311 -14.47 -9.83 20.01
#